data_cd1206b939628d5495e8c7d66d104002
#
_entry.id   cd1206b939628d5495e8c7d66d104002
#
_cell.length_a   1.000
_cell.length_b   1.000
_cell.length_c   1.000
_cell.angle_alpha   90.00
_cell.angle_beta   90.00
_cell.angle_gamma   90.00
#
_symmetry.space_group_name_H-M   'P 1'
#
loop_
_entity.id
_entity.type
_entity.pdbx_description
1 polymer ?
#
loop_
_entity_poly.entity_id
_entity_poly.type
_entity_poly.pdbx_seq_one_letter_code
_entity_poly.pdbx_strand_id
1 'polypeptide(L)'
;EEAMALLRRVGLEDKAEEYPRKLSGGQKQRLAIVRALAMQPEVMLFDEPTSALDPEMVKEVLNVITDLTRSGMTILIVTHEMAFAREVSDRVLFICDGVIKEEGSPDQIFTCPHDPSTIKFLSMVL
;
A
#
# COMPACT_ATOMS: atom_id res chain seq x y z
N GLU A 1 -11.92 -23.47 -2.30
CA GLU A 1 -12.37 -22.55 -3.36
C GLU A 1 -12.11 -21.09 -3.01
N GLU A 2 -12.46 -20.66 -1.80
CA GLU A 2 -12.25 -19.28 -1.36
C GLU A 2 -10.77 -18.88 -1.40
N ALA A 3 -9.89 -19.75 -0.88
CA ALA A 3 -8.45 -19.51 -0.91
C ALA A 3 -7.92 -19.39 -2.34
N MET A 4 -8.39 -20.24 -3.24
CA MET A 4 -8.00 -20.16 -4.66
C MET A 4 -8.48 -18.88 -5.33
N ALA A 5 -9.68 -18.42 -4.98
CA ALA A 5 -10.19 -17.15 -5.51
C ALA A 5 -9.33 -15.96 -5.05
N LEU A 6 -8.89 -15.97 -3.79
CA LEU A 6 -8.00 -14.94 -3.26
C LEU A 6 -6.62 -14.99 -3.91
N LEU A 7 -6.06 -16.18 -4.10
CA LEU A 7 -4.77 -16.33 -4.80
C LEU A 7 -4.86 -15.84 -6.25
N ARG A 8 -5.96 -16.14 -6.93
CA ARG A 8 -6.20 -15.66 -8.29
C ARG A 8 -6.26 -14.15 -8.35
N ARG A 9 -6.88 -13.53 -7.35
CA ARG A 9 -7.01 -12.07 -7.26
C ARG A 9 -5.65 -11.35 -7.23
N VAL A 10 -4.63 -11.98 -6.66
CA VAL A 10 -3.27 -11.40 -6.57
C VAL A 10 -2.27 -12.04 -7.54
N GLY A 11 -2.75 -12.88 -8.47
CA GLY A 11 -1.90 -13.49 -9.50
C GLY A 11 -1.02 -14.62 -9.00
N LEU A 12 -1.42 -15.32 -7.95
CA LEU A 12 -0.64 -16.42 -7.36
C LEU A 12 -1.33 -17.78 -7.46
N GLU A 13 -2.33 -17.91 -8.33
CA GLU A 13 -3.07 -19.16 -8.49
C GLU A 13 -2.14 -20.34 -8.84
N ASP A 14 -1.16 -20.12 -9.72
CA ASP A 14 -0.20 -21.13 -10.14
C ASP A 14 0.83 -21.49 -9.07
N LYS A 15 0.85 -20.78 -7.94
CA LYS A 15 1.75 -21.00 -6.81
C LYS A 15 1.08 -21.68 -5.61
N ALA A 16 -0.18 -22.11 -5.75
CA ALA A 16 -0.96 -22.67 -4.65
C ALA A 16 -0.31 -23.88 -3.98
N GLU A 17 0.42 -24.70 -4.74
CA GLU A 17 1.09 -25.89 -4.24
C GLU A 17 2.55 -25.67 -3.84
N GLU A 18 3.06 -24.44 -4.00
CA GLU A 18 4.44 -24.12 -3.65
C GLU A 18 4.60 -23.80 -2.17
N TYR A 19 5.76 -24.16 -1.63
CA TYR A 19 6.11 -23.74 -0.28
C TYR A 19 6.45 -22.24 -0.26
N PRO A 20 6.07 -21.50 0.80
CA PRO A 20 6.34 -20.05 0.87
C PRO A 20 7.81 -19.68 0.65
N ARG A 21 8.76 -20.54 1.11
CA ARG A 21 10.20 -20.29 0.93
C ARG A 21 10.63 -20.20 -0.54
N LYS A 22 9.83 -20.75 -1.46
CA LYS A 22 10.14 -20.73 -2.90
C LYS A 22 9.58 -19.53 -3.62
N LEU A 23 8.84 -18.68 -2.92
CA LEU A 23 8.27 -17.49 -3.50
C LEU A 23 9.26 -16.34 -3.48
N SER A 24 9.17 -15.43 -4.47
CA SER A 24 9.91 -14.17 -4.47
C SER A 24 9.43 -13.27 -3.34
N GLY A 25 10.18 -12.20 -3.03
CA GLY A 25 9.77 -11.21 -2.04
C GLY A 25 8.42 -10.58 -2.35
N GLY A 26 8.19 -10.20 -3.60
CA GLY A 26 6.92 -9.63 -4.04
C GLY A 26 5.78 -10.63 -3.97
N GLN A 27 6.04 -11.89 -4.33
CA GLN A 27 5.04 -12.96 -4.22
C GLN A 27 4.68 -13.22 -2.75
N LYS A 28 5.67 -13.25 -1.86
CA LYS A 28 5.43 -13.39 -0.40
C LYS A 28 4.58 -12.24 0.12
N GLN A 29 4.84 -11.02 -0.33
CA GLN A 29 4.09 -9.85 0.09
C GLN A 29 2.64 -9.93 -0.39
N ARG A 30 2.41 -10.32 -1.64
CA ARG A 30 1.05 -10.53 -2.15
C ARG A 30 0.34 -11.65 -1.41
N LEU A 31 1.05 -12.71 -1.04
CA LEU A 31 0.49 -13.79 -0.22
C LEU A 31 0.11 -13.29 1.18
N ALA A 32 0.92 -12.42 1.77
CA ALA A 32 0.59 -11.81 3.06
C ALA A 32 -0.70 -10.98 2.98
N ILE A 33 -0.90 -10.26 1.89
CA ILE A 33 -2.13 -9.51 1.64
C ILE A 33 -3.32 -10.47 1.55
N VAL A 34 -3.20 -11.55 0.81
CA VAL A 34 -4.25 -12.58 0.69
C VAL A 34 -4.59 -13.18 2.03
N ARG A 35 -3.59 -13.48 2.84
CA ARG A 35 -3.79 -14.03 4.18
C ARG A 35 -4.61 -13.06 5.06
N ALA A 36 -4.31 -11.78 4.98
CA ALA A 36 -5.08 -10.77 5.70
C ALA A 36 -6.51 -10.66 5.17
N LEU A 37 -6.70 -10.69 3.84
CA LEU A 37 -8.02 -10.64 3.22
C LEU A 37 -8.89 -11.84 3.58
N ALA A 38 -8.29 -13.01 3.80
CA ALA A 38 -9.01 -14.23 4.19
C ALA A 38 -9.73 -14.07 5.53
N MET A 39 -9.29 -13.14 6.37
CA MET A 39 -9.95 -12.83 7.64
C MET A 39 -11.21 -11.97 7.47
N GLN A 40 -11.52 -11.53 6.26
CA GLN A 40 -12.65 -10.64 5.94
C GLN A 40 -12.63 -9.37 6.80
N PRO A 41 -11.53 -8.59 6.79
CA PRO A 41 -11.39 -7.42 7.65
C PRO A 41 -12.27 -6.26 7.19
N GLU A 42 -12.70 -5.44 8.13
CA GLU A 42 -13.37 -4.17 7.82
C GLU A 42 -12.35 -3.11 7.45
N VAL A 43 -11.15 -3.18 8.02
CA VAL A 43 -10.05 -2.24 7.78
C VAL A 43 -8.77 -3.02 7.53
N MET A 44 -8.04 -2.66 6.48
CA MET A 44 -6.70 -3.18 6.19
C MET A 44 -5.65 -2.14 6.56
N LEU A 45 -4.60 -2.60 7.24
CA LEU A 45 -3.46 -1.76 7.62
C LEU A 45 -2.22 -2.22 6.87
N PHE A 46 -1.57 -1.28 6.17
CA PHE A 46 -0.31 -1.53 5.48
C PHE A 46 0.77 -0.63 6.07
N ASP A 47 1.87 -1.23 6.52
CA ASP A 47 3.01 -0.50 7.04
C ASP A 47 4.21 -0.72 6.12
N GLU A 48 4.47 0.28 5.28
CA GLU A 48 5.54 0.26 4.27
C GLU A 48 5.60 -1.06 3.48
N PRO A 49 4.52 -1.41 2.74
CA PRO A 49 4.40 -2.74 2.13
C PRO A 49 5.44 -3.03 1.05
N THR A 50 6.18 -2.03 0.58
CA THR A 50 7.16 -2.19 -0.51
C THR A 50 8.59 -1.89 -0.09
N SER A 51 8.86 -1.57 1.17
CA SER A 51 10.17 -1.08 1.63
C SER A 51 11.32 -2.07 1.44
N ALA A 52 11.05 -3.36 1.47
CA ALA A 52 12.07 -4.41 1.36
C ALA A 52 12.09 -5.10 -0.02
N LEU A 53 11.46 -4.49 -1.03
CA LEU A 53 11.28 -5.12 -2.34
C LEU A 53 12.13 -4.43 -3.41
N ASP A 54 12.54 -5.22 -4.42
CA ASP A 54 13.17 -4.69 -5.63
C ASP A 54 12.14 -3.87 -6.44
N PRO A 55 12.58 -2.89 -7.24
CA PRO A 55 11.67 -2.02 -7.99
C PRO A 55 10.64 -2.75 -8.86
N GLU A 56 11.01 -3.88 -9.46
CA GLU A 56 10.08 -4.68 -10.27
C GLU A 56 8.96 -5.25 -9.42
N MET A 57 9.28 -5.73 -8.22
CA MET A 57 8.31 -6.31 -7.29
C MET A 57 7.42 -5.24 -6.67
N VAL A 58 7.94 -4.03 -6.48
CA VAL A 58 7.18 -2.90 -5.91
C VAL A 58 5.92 -2.64 -6.73
N LYS A 59 6.05 -2.56 -8.05
CA LYS A 59 4.93 -2.27 -8.94
C LYS A 59 3.81 -3.31 -8.81
N GLU A 60 4.15 -4.58 -8.75
CA GLU A 60 3.18 -5.66 -8.63
C GLU A 60 2.38 -5.56 -7.32
N VAL A 61 3.07 -5.29 -6.22
CA VAL A 61 2.42 -5.14 -4.91
C VAL A 61 1.55 -3.89 -4.87
N LEU A 62 2.03 -2.76 -5.40
CA LEU A 62 1.25 -1.53 -5.45
C LEU A 62 -0.01 -1.68 -6.30
N ASN A 63 0.06 -2.43 -7.40
CA ASN A 63 -1.11 -2.72 -8.23
C ASN A 63 -2.18 -3.48 -7.45
N VAL A 64 -1.78 -4.47 -6.67
CA VAL A 64 -2.71 -5.22 -5.82
C VAL A 64 -3.39 -4.30 -4.81
N ILE A 65 -2.62 -3.44 -4.14
CA ILE A 65 -3.16 -2.49 -3.16
C ILE A 65 -4.10 -1.48 -3.84
N THR A 66 -3.72 -0.99 -5.03
CA THR A 66 -4.58 -0.09 -5.82
C THR A 66 -5.93 -0.73 -6.10
N ASP A 67 -5.94 -1.99 -6.52
CA ASP A 67 -7.19 -2.71 -6.79
C ASP A 67 -8.04 -2.84 -5.52
N LEU A 68 -7.41 -3.05 -4.36
CA LEU A 68 -8.11 -3.09 -3.08
C LEU A 68 -8.73 -1.73 -2.72
N THR A 69 -8.03 -0.64 -2.97
CA THR A 69 -8.58 0.71 -2.70
C THR A 69 -9.83 0.97 -3.54
N ARG A 70 -9.85 0.48 -4.77
CA ARG A 70 -11.00 0.65 -5.68
C ARG A 70 -12.18 -0.26 -5.34
N SER A 71 -11.96 -1.28 -4.52
CA SER A 71 -13.04 -2.20 -4.11
C SER A 71 -13.94 -1.64 -3.01
N GLY A 72 -13.66 -0.45 -2.50
CA GLY A 72 -14.45 0.18 -1.43
C GLY A 72 -14.00 -0.19 -0.01
N MET A 73 -12.91 -0.94 0.11
CA MET A 73 -12.36 -1.32 1.42
C MET A 73 -11.73 -0.11 2.12
N THR A 74 -11.91 -0.01 3.43
CA THR A 74 -11.22 0.99 4.24
C THR A 74 -9.77 0.56 4.48
N ILE A 75 -8.84 1.39 4.04
CA ILE A 75 -7.41 1.07 4.07
C ILE A 75 -6.62 2.23 4.67
N LEU A 76 -5.72 1.91 5.58
CA LEU A 76 -4.73 2.84 6.10
C LEU A 76 -3.34 2.37 5.66
N ILE A 77 -2.60 3.23 4.96
CA ILE A 77 -1.30 2.89 4.40
C ILE A 77 -0.24 3.86 4.89
N VAL A 78 0.84 3.32 5.44
CA VAL A 78 2.08 4.08 5.69
C VAL A 78 3.03 3.76 4.55
N THR A 79 3.46 4.78 3.82
CA THR A 79 4.29 4.58 2.62
C THR A 79 5.20 5.77 2.33
N HIS A 80 6.33 5.49 1.68
CA HIS A 80 7.22 6.50 1.09
C HIS A 80 6.99 6.63 -0.42
N GLU A 81 6.09 5.86 -1.00
CA GLU A 81 5.76 5.90 -2.42
C GLU A 81 4.79 7.06 -2.69
N MET A 82 5.33 8.25 -2.92
CA MET A 82 4.53 9.48 -2.99
C MET A 82 3.56 9.50 -4.17
N ALA A 83 4.00 9.07 -5.34
CA ALA A 83 3.11 9.00 -6.52
C ALA A 83 1.94 8.06 -6.28
N PHE A 84 2.19 6.91 -5.68
CA PHE A 84 1.16 5.95 -5.30
C PHE A 84 0.19 6.55 -4.28
N ALA A 85 0.73 7.17 -3.21
CA ALA A 85 -0.10 7.80 -2.19
C ALA A 85 -1.02 8.86 -2.80
N ARG A 86 -0.51 9.68 -3.71
CA ARG A 86 -1.30 10.71 -4.40
C ARG A 86 -2.41 10.11 -5.25
N GLU A 87 -2.12 9.01 -5.95
CA GLU A 87 -3.07 8.38 -6.86
C GLU A 87 -4.22 7.68 -6.14
N VAL A 88 -3.95 6.97 -5.04
CA VAL A 88 -4.93 6.07 -4.44
C VAL A 88 -5.63 6.62 -3.21
N SER A 89 -5.11 7.68 -2.59
CA SER A 89 -5.65 8.16 -1.32
C SER A 89 -6.86 9.05 -1.51
N ASP A 90 -7.81 8.94 -0.60
CA ASP A 90 -8.89 9.91 -0.44
C ASP A 90 -8.48 11.01 0.54
N ARG A 91 -7.56 10.68 1.45
CA ARG A 91 -7.12 11.56 2.50
C ARG A 91 -5.67 11.24 2.85
N VAL A 92 -4.86 12.27 3.05
CA VAL A 92 -3.43 12.13 3.36
C VAL A 92 -3.14 12.81 4.70
N LEU A 93 -2.38 12.11 5.55
CA LEU A 93 -1.91 12.63 6.82
C LEU A 93 -0.38 12.68 6.78
N PHE A 94 0.18 13.85 7.06
CA PHE A 94 1.62 13.99 7.21
C PHE A 94 1.99 13.94 8.68
N ILE A 95 2.79 12.94 9.05
CA ILE A 95 3.22 12.71 10.43
C ILE A 95 4.69 13.07 10.57
N CYS A 96 5.00 13.89 11.57
CA CYS A 96 6.38 14.27 11.89
C CYS A 96 6.50 14.44 13.39
N ASP A 97 7.61 13.96 13.97
CA ASP A 97 7.87 14.02 15.40
C ASP A 97 6.72 13.44 16.25
N GLY A 98 6.11 12.36 15.77
CA GLY A 98 5.07 11.65 16.51
C GLY A 98 3.70 12.31 16.51
N VAL A 99 3.51 13.38 15.72
CA VAL A 99 2.22 14.08 15.64
C VAL A 99 1.81 14.29 14.20
N ILE A 100 0.50 14.42 13.97
CA ILE A 100 -0.06 14.76 12.66
C ILE A 100 0.14 16.26 12.45
N LYS A 101 1.01 16.63 11.51
CA LYS A 101 1.33 18.04 11.20
C LYS A 101 0.34 18.64 10.22
N GLU A 102 -0.15 17.83 9.29
CA GLU A 102 -1.08 18.30 8.27
C GLU A 102 -1.95 17.14 7.80
N GLU A 103 -3.18 17.45 7.42
CA GLU A 103 -4.16 16.49 6.93
C GLU A 103 -5.03 17.15 5.88
N GLY A 104 -5.29 16.44 4.79
CA GLY A 104 -6.11 16.97 3.72
C GLY A 104 -6.25 16.01 2.55
N SER A 105 -6.84 16.50 1.46
CA SER A 105 -6.92 15.75 0.21
C SER A 105 -5.52 15.57 -0.39
N PRO A 106 -5.32 14.56 -1.25
CA PRO A 106 -4.05 14.41 -1.96
C PRO A 106 -3.62 15.67 -2.70
N ASP A 107 -4.56 16.33 -3.39
CA ASP A 107 -4.24 17.54 -4.13
C ASP A 107 -3.75 18.66 -3.21
N GLN A 108 -4.40 18.86 -2.07
CA GLN A 108 -3.98 19.89 -1.12
C GLN A 108 -2.60 19.57 -0.54
N ILE A 109 -2.37 18.34 -0.08
CA ILE A 109 -1.10 17.96 0.55
C ILE A 109 0.06 18.02 -0.44
N PHE A 110 -0.11 17.46 -1.65
CA PHE A 110 0.99 17.34 -2.61
C PHE A 110 1.19 18.58 -3.49
N THR A 111 0.18 19.40 -3.66
CA THR A 111 0.24 20.56 -4.55
C THR A 111 0.32 21.89 -3.79
N CYS A 112 -0.37 21.99 -2.66
CA CYS A 112 -0.47 23.21 -1.88
C CYS A 112 -0.38 22.94 -0.37
N PRO A 113 0.74 22.36 0.10
CA PRO A 113 0.92 22.09 1.53
C PRO A 113 1.02 23.39 2.32
N HIS A 114 0.50 23.39 3.54
CA HIS A 114 0.49 24.56 4.41
C HIS A 114 1.51 24.51 5.53
N ASP A 115 1.73 23.31 6.11
CA ASP A 115 2.66 23.18 7.21
C ASP A 115 4.12 23.21 6.73
N PRO A 116 5.01 23.98 7.38
CA PRO A 116 6.43 24.05 6.97
C PRO A 116 7.14 22.69 6.95
N SER A 117 6.79 21.77 7.84
CA SER A 117 7.37 20.43 7.86
C SER A 117 6.97 19.62 6.64
N THR A 118 5.72 19.73 6.21
CA THR A 118 5.21 19.08 4.99
C THR A 118 5.91 19.63 3.76
N ILE A 119 6.00 20.96 3.66
CA ILE A 119 6.66 21.65 2.54
C ILE A 119 8.11 21.19 2.42
N LYS A 120 8.83 21.17 3.54
CA LYS A 120 10.23 20.74 3.58
C LYS A 120 10.39 19.29 3.12
N PHE A 121 9.56 18.40 3.66
CA PHE A 121 9.61 16.98 3.30
C PHE A 121 9.37 16.77 1.81
N LEU A 122 8.32 17.36 1.27
CA LEU A 122 7.97 17.21 -0.14
C LEU A 122 9.04 17.77 -1.07
N SER A 123 9.71 18.85 -0.67
CA SER A 123 10.80 19.43 -1.46
C SER A 123 12.00 18.49 -1.58
N MET A 124 12.16 17.56 -0.65
CA MET A 124 13.27 16.59 -0.67
C MET A 124 12.94 15.31 -1.43
N VAL A 125 11.67 14.93 -1.54
CA VAL A 125 11.26 13.64 -2.12
C VAL A 125 10.57 13.75 -3.48
N LEU A 126 10.18 14.95 -3.90
CA LEU A 126 9.55 15.19 -5.21
C LEU A 126 10.49 15.85 -6.20
#